data_2c69a6b27c5c0007d79d0348ffb3d0ff
#
_entry.id   2c69a6b27c5c0007d79d0348ffb3d0ff
#
_cell.length_a   1.000
_cell.length_b   1.000
_cell.length_c   1.000
_cell.angle_alpha   90.00
_cell.angle_beta   90.00
_cell.angle_gamma   90.00
#
_symmetry.space_group_name_H-M   'P 1'
#
loop_
_entity.id
_entity.type
_entity.pdbx_description
1 polymer ?
#
loop_
_entity_poly.entity_id
_entity_poly.type
_entity_poly.pdbx_seq_one_letter_code
_entity_poly.pdbx_strand_id
1 'polypeptide(L)'
;MQVHDSRPPFAGLANLTDEALASLPTPCYLLDEAQLRRNGEILLGVQQRTGCKILLAQKAFSNFDLYPVLAPYLAGTEASGLYESRLGREELPEKENHVFCAAYRTDEFPELLQYADHIVFNSPSQLAKFGPAAKAAGKSVGLRINPQRSTQDGHEIYDPCAPGSRLGTTRAQWDAAVQQHPELPALLDGLHFHTLCEQNADALAETLPAVEAAFGDLLPRMKWLNFGGGHHITRPDYDLPLLEKCITGMQAKYGVQVYLEPGEAWALNAGYLVTTVLDTLQNGDTSLAILDLSAACHTPDVIEMPYRPPLLDAGEPGEKPCTVRLGGPTCLAGDVIGDYSFAAPLTEGQRLIFGDMAIYSTCKNNTFNGMPLPDIWQLCADGTLRRLAHFGYGDFKYRLGSRGGSAQPTTSIQI
;
A
#
# COMPACT_ATOMS: atom_id res chain seq x y z
N MET A 1 -11.03 28.61 8.73
CA MET A 1 -11.85 27.37 8.74
C MET A 1 -11.50 26.67 10.03
N GLN A 2 -12.39 26.67 11.03
CA GLN A 2 -12.10 25.91 12.27
C GLN A 2 -12.43 24.45 11.98
N VAL A 3 -11.43 23.56 12.11
CA VAL A 3 -11.63 22.14 11.97
C VAL A 3 -12.33 21.62 13.22
N HIS A 4 -13.65 21.42 13.11
CA HIS A 4 -14.48 20.88 14.21
C HIS A 4 -14.66 19.36 14.13
N ASP A 5 -14.16 18.74 13.06
CA ASP A 5 -14.30 17.32 12.80
C ASP A 5 -13.18 16.54 13.53
N SER A 6 -13.57 15.84 14.59
CA SER A 6 -12.66 15.02 15.41
C SER A 6 -12.59 13.56 14.98
N ARG A 7 -13.23 13.18 13.85
CA ARG A 7 -13.14 11.81 13.32
C ARG A 7 -11.68 11.42 13.09
N PRO A 8 -11.30 10.16 13.26
CA PRO A 8 -9.90 9.71 13.14
C PRO A 8 -9.17 10.19 11.89
N PRO A 9 -9.77 10.21 10.68
CA PRO A 9 -9.09 10.69 9.48
C PRO A 9 -8.68 12.17 9.51
N PHE A 10 -9.23 12.98 10.42
CA PHE A 10 -9.01 14.45 10.46
C PHE A 10 -8.38 14.94 11.77
N ALA A 11 -8.12 14.05 12.72
CA ALA A 11 -7.62 14.43 14.05
C ALA A 11 -6.30 15.23 14.00
N GLY A 12 -5.43 14.94 13.05
CA GLY A 12 -4.14 15.64 12.88
C GLY A 12 -4.29 17.10 12.42
N LEU A 13 -5.36 17.42 11.70
CA LEU A 13 -5.62 18.79 11.23
C LEU A 13 -5.91 19.77 12.38
N ALA A 14 -6.30 19.29 13.55
CA ALA A 14 -6.50 20.14 14.72
C ALA A 14 -5.23 20.90 15.16
N ASN A 15 -4.05 20.42 14.73
CA ASN A 15 -2.76 21.06 15.02
C ASN A 15 -2.36 22.10 13.96
N LEU A 16 -3.14 22.24 12.87
CA LEU A 16 -2.90 23.24 11.82
C LEU A 16 -3.72 24.51 12.07
N THR A 17 -3.08 25.65 11.90
CA THR A 17 -3.81 26.93 11.86
C THR A 17 -4.51 27.08 10.51
N ASP A 18 -5.60 27.84 10.47
CA ASP A 18 -6.30 28.18 9.23
C ASP A 18 -5.39 28.84 8.21
N GLU A 19 -4.45 29.67 8.67
CA GLU A 19 -3.48 30.35 7.83
C GLU A 19 -2.50 29.36 7.20
N ALA A 20 -1.97 28.40 7.97
CA ALA A 20 -1.08 27.36 7.46
C ALA A 20 -1.79 26.50 6.43
N LEU A 21 -3.03 26.08 6.70
CA LEU A 21 -3.83 25.31 5.75
C LEU A 21 -4.12 26.10 4.46
N ALA A 22 -4.42 27.40 4.59
CA ALA A 22 -4.66 28.29 3.44
C ALA A 22 -3.39 28.54 2.60
N SER A 23 -2.20 28.37 3.16
CA SER A 23 -0.92 28.56 2.45
C SER A 23 -0.53 27.37 1.56
N LEU A 24 -1.11 26.20 1.76
CA LEU A 24 -0.82 25.02 0.94
C LEU A 24 -1.26 25.24 -0.51
N PRO A 25 -0.47 24.84 -1.51
CA PRO A 25 -0.96 24.77 -2.89
C PRO A 25 -2.02 23.67 -3.03
N THR A 26 -2.85 23.75 -4.07
CA THR A 26 -3.78 22.68 -4.43
C THR A 26 -3.60 22.27 -5.89
N PRO A 27 -3.79 20.98 -6.22
CA PRO A 27 -3.94 19.89 -5.26
C PRO A 27 -2.62 19.53 -4.58
N CYS A 28 -2.67 19.07 -3.32
CA CYS A 28 -1.48 18.54 -2.64
C CYS A 28 -1.84 17.45 -1.63
N TYR A 29 -0.93 16.47 -1.50
CA TYR A 29 -0.95 15.53 -0.38
C TYR A 29 -0.28 16.16 0.84
N LEU A 30 -0.89 16.00 2.00
CA LEU A 30 -0.34 16.42 3.28
C LEU A 30 -0.22 15.19 4.19
N LEU A 31 1.00 14.76 4.48
CA LEU A 31 1.30 13.55 5.25
C LEU A 31 1.55 13.91 6.72
N ASP A 32 0.80 13.28 7.63
CA ASP A 32 0.82 13.56 9.08
C ASP A 32 1.86 12.69 9.78
N GLU A 33 3.00 13.30 10.13
CA GLU A 33 4.07 12.63 10.87
C GLU A 33 3.62 12.08 12.22
N ALA A 34 2.80 12.83 12.95
CA ALA A 34 2.36 12.40 14.28
C ALA A 34 1.46 11.14 14.20
N GLN A 35 0.63 11.03 13.16
CA GLN A 35 -0.18 9.84 12.94
C GLN A 35 0.69 8.65 12.51
N LEU A 36 1.69 8.86 11.63
CA LEU A 36 2.65 7.82 11.26
C LEU A 36 3.37 7.25 12.49
N ARG A 37 3.79 8.10 13.41
CA ARG A 37 4.43 7.68 14.67
C ARG A 37 3.48 6.87 15.53
N ARG A 38 2.23 7.31 15.72
CA ARG A 38 1.22 6.56 16.49
C ARG A 38 0.97 5.16 15.91
N ASN A 39 0.85 5.06 14.59
CA ASN A 39 0.72 3.76 13.92
C ASN A 39 1.97 2.90 14.15
N GLY A 40 3.16 3.49 14.02
CA GLY A 40 4.42 2.81 14.27
C GLY A 40 4.55 2.27 15.70
N GLU A 41 4.10 3.03 16.71
CA GLU A 41 4.10 2.60 18.12
C GLU A 41 3.21 1.37 18.35
N ILE A 42 2.03 1.32 17.74
CA ILE A 42 1.13 0.15 17.81
C ILE A 42 1.83 -1.08 17.22
N LEU A 43 2.39 -0.95 16.03
CA LEU A 43 3.06 -2.03 15.31
C LEU A 43 4.33 -2.51 16.06
N LEU A 44 5.12 -1.58 16.60
CA LEU A 44 6.26 -1.92 17.45
C LEU A 44 5.83 -2.67 18.71
N GLY A 45 4.71 -2.27 19.33
CA GLY A 45 4.13 -2.96 20.49
C GLY A 45 3.83 -4.44 20.19
N VAL A 46 3.24 -4.74 19.03
CA VAL A 46 2.99 -6.12 18.60
C VAL A 46 4.32 -6.89 18.44
N GLN A 47 5.32 -6.30 17.80
CA GLN A 47 6.64 -6.91 17.64
C GLN A 47 7.30 -7.21 18.99
N GLN A 48 7.25 -6.28 19.93
CA GLN A 48 7.85 -6.44 21.26
C GLN A 48 7.20 -7.56 22.08
N ARG A 49 5.86 -7.69 22.00
CA ARG A 49 5.12 -8.71 22.76
C ARG A 49 5.19 -10.11 22.17
N THR A 50 5.38 -10.21 20.86
CA THR A 50 5.33 -11.50 20.15
C THR A 50 6.68 -11.97 19.62
N GLY A 51 7.64 -11.07 19.45
CA GLY A 51 8.89 -11.35 18.74
C GLY A 51 8.75 -11.51 17.23
N CYS A 52 7.57 -11.20 16.65
CA CYS A 52 7.42 -11.17 15.20
C CYS A 52 8.15 -9.96 14.59
N LYS A 53 8.29 -9.96 13.28
CA LYS A 53 8.86 -8.84 12.52
C LYS A 53 7.80 -8.27 11.58
N ILE A 54 7.60 -6.95 11.64
CA ILE A 54 6.62 -6.26 10.79
C ILE A 54 7.36 -5.38 9.78
N LEU A 55 7.06 -5.61 8.50
CA LEU A 55 7.65 -4.93 7.36
C LEU A 55 6.70 -3.86 6.83
N LEU A 56 7.24 -2.82 6.22
CA LEU A 56 6.47 -1.85 5.44
C LEU A 56 6.30 -2.37 4.00
N ALA A 57 5.07 -2.66 3.58
CA ALA A 57 4.80 -2.93 2.17
C ALA A 57 4.77 -1.63 1.36
N GLN A 58 5.84 -1.39 0.58
CA GLN A 58 6.09 -0.12 -0.12
C GLN A 58 5.01 0.19 -1.17
N LYS A 59 4.35 -0.82 -1.74
CA LYS A 59 3.22 -0.63 -2.68
C LYS A 59 2.09 0.24 -2.12
N ALA A 60 1.89 0.26 -0.81
CA ALA A 60 0.87 1.07 -0.16
C ALA A 60 1.40 2.46 0.25
N PHE A 61 2.66 2.53 0.68
CA PHE A 61 3.30 3.76 1.14
C PHE A 61 4.80 3.72 0.86
N SER A 62 5.28 4.59 -0.04
CA SER A 62 6.68 4.67 -0.44
C SER A 62 7.24 6.10 -0.43
N ASN A 63 6.68 6.96 0.40
CA ASN A 63 7.19 8.32 0.61
C ASN A 63 8.47 8.27 1.46
N PHE A 64 9.61 8.03 0.81
CA PHE A 64 10.88 7.72 1.45
C PHE A 64 11.45 8.85 2.31
N ASP A 65 11.11 10.11 2.06
CA ASP A 65 11.43 11.22 2.99
C ASP A 65 10.90 11.03 4.41
N LEU A 66 9.87 10.16 4.58
CA LEU A 66 9.29 9.78 5.87
C LEU A 66 9.79 8.43 6.39
N TYR A 67 10.65 7.72 5.66
CA TYR A 67 11.25 6.48 6.15
C TYR A 67 12.06 6.68 7.44
N PRO A 68 12.82 7.78 7.64
CA PRO A 68 13.47 8.05 8.92
C PRO A 68 12.49 8.15 10.11
N VAL A 69 11.25 8.60 9.87
CA VAL A 69 10.20 8.64 10.90
C VAL A 69 9.74 7.22 11.27
N LEU A 70 9.66 6.32 10.29
CA LEU A 70 9.20 4.94 10.46
C LEU A 70 10.31 3.98 10.90
N ALA A 71 11.57 4.25 10.57
CA ALA A 71 12.71 3.38 10.82
C ALA A 71 12.83 2.84 12.26
N PRO A 72 12.51 3.60 13.34
CA PRO A 72 12.54 3.09 14.71
C PRO A 72 11.52 1.96 14.97
N TYR A 73 10.46 1.87 14.18
CA TYR A 73 9.32 1.01 14.43
C TYR A 73 9.29 -0.25 13.55
N LEU A 74 9.86 -0.19 12.33
CA LEU A 74 9.79 -1.30 11.36
C LEU A 74 11.02 -2.21 11.41
N ALA A 75 10.80 -3.50 11.10
CA ALA A 75 11.87 -4.48 10.96
C ALA A 75 12.54 -4.40 9.58
N GLY A 76 11.81 -3.96 8.57
CA GLY A 76 12.27 -3.88 7.19
C GLY A 76 11.19 -3.39 6.24
N THR A 77 11.45 -3.57 4.94
CA THR A 77 10.53 -3.27 3.85
C THR A 77 10.14 -4.52 3.08
N GLU A 78 8.94 -4.52 2.51
CA GLU A 78 8.51 -5.46 1.46
C GLU A 78 8.37 -4.69 0.14
N ALA A 79 8.91 -5.30 -0.91
CA ALA A 79 8.93 -4.78 -2.26
C ALA A 79 8.22 -5.71 -3.23
N SER A 80 7.50 -5.13 -4.19
CA SER A 80 6.81 -5.89 -5.24
C SER A 80 7.62 -5.98 -6.54
N GLY A 81 8.84 -5.42 -6.56
CA GLY A 81 9.72 -5.43 -7.73
C GLY A 81 11.09 -4.79 -7.47
N LEU A 82 11.87 -4.74 -8.55
CA LEU A 82 13.26 -4.26 -8.51
C LEU A 82 13.39 -2.83 -7.93
N TYR A 83 12.56 -1.90 -8.41
CA TYR A 83 12.71 -0.49 -8.02
C TYR A 83 12.29 -0.23 -6.58
N GLU A 84 11.25 -0.88 -6.08
CA GLU A 84 10.90 -0.81 -4.65
C GLU A 84 11.98 -1.46 -3.79
N SER A 85 12.53 -2.61 -4.22
CA SER A 85 13.63 -3.26 -3.49
C SER A 85 14.88 -2.38 -3.42
N ARG A 86 15.22 -1.72 -4.52
CA ARG A 86 16.31 -0.78 -4.58
C ARG A 86 16.07 0.43 -3.66
N LEU A 87 14.87 1.02 -3.73
CA LEU A 87 14.47 2.13 -2.85
C LEU A 87 14.60 1.76 -1.38
N GLY A 88 14.04 0.60 -0.98
CA GLY A 88 14.12 0.12 0.39
C GLY A 88 15.58 -0.05 0.87
N ARG A 89 16.46 -0.58 0.02
CA ARG A 89 17.89 -0.74 0.33
C ARG A 89 18.64 0.58 0.40
N GLU A 90 18.37 1.52 -0.52
CA GLU A 90 19.04 2.84 -0.55
C GLU A 90 18.65 3.69 0.66
N GLU A 91 17.38 3.69 1.06
CA GLU A 91 16.84 4.57 2.11
C GLU A 91 16.87 3.94 3.53
N LEU A 92 16.91 2.61 3.62
CA LEU A 92 16.93 1.86 4.88
C LEU A 92 17.98 0.73 4.83
N PRO A 93 19.27 1.05 4.65
CA PRO A 93 20.33 0.07 4.40
C PRO A 93 20.50 -0.97 5.50
N GLU A 94 20.21 -0.61 6.75
CA GLU A 94 20.36 -1.48 7.93
C GLU A 94 19.11 -2.35 8.22
N LYS A 95 18.04 -2.21 7.40
CA LYS A 95 16.79 -2.94 7.58
C LYS A 95 16.69 -4.12 6.61
N GLU A 96 15.92 -5.13 6.99
CA GLU A 96 15.63 -6.24 6.09
C GLU A 96 14.84 -5.78 4.86
N ASN A 97 15.17 -6.34 3.70
CA ASN A 97 14.52 -6.03 2.43
C ASN A 97 13.96 -7.33 1.82
N HIS A 98 12.66 -7.50 1.91
CA HIS A 98 11.93 -8.64 1.38
C HIS A 98 11.35 -8.30 0.02
N VAL A 99 11.29 -9.28 -0.88
CA VAL A 99 10.74 -9.07 -2.23
C VAL A 99 9.82 -10.22 -2.60
N PHE A 100 8.61 -9.87 -3.05
CA PHE A 100 7.68 -10.77 -3.70
C PHE A 100 7.23 -10.19 -5.04
N CYS A 101 7.43 -10.93 -6.12
CA CYS A 101 6.84 -10.65 -7.43
C CYS A 101 6.00 -11.83 -7.91
N ALA A 102 4.91 -11.56 -8.62
CA ALA A 102 4.14 -12.62 -9.29
C ALA A 102 4.98 -13.38 -10.34
N ALA A 103 5.95 -12.69 -10.96
CA ALA A 103 6.97 -13.30 -11.80
C ALA A 103 8.20 -12.38 -11.91
N TYR A 104 9.39 -12.92 -11.70
CA TYR A 104 10.65 -12.21 -11.87
C TYR A 104 11.11 -12.20 -13.33
N ARG A 105 11.64 -11.08 -13.77
CA ARG A 105 12.26 -10.94 -15.10
C ARG A 105 13.70 -11.45 -15.06
N THR A 106 14.11 -12.17 -16.13
CA THR A 106 15.45 -12.77 -16.20
C THR A 106 16.57 -11.72 -16.27
N ASP A 107 16.29 -10.61 -16.93
CA ASP A 107 17.24 -9.50 -17.13
C ASP A 107 17.39 -8.63 -15.86
N GLU A 108 16.38 -8.55 -15.01
CA GLU A 108 16.38 -7.75 -13.77
C GLU A 108 16.86 -8.55 -12.54
N PHE A 109 16.72 -9.87 -12.55
CA PHE A 109 16.96 -10.70 -11.40
C PHE A 109 18.39 -10.61 -10.84
N PRO A 110 19.47 -10.52 -11.65
CA PRO A 110 20.83 -10.32 -11.14
C PRO A 110 21.02 -9.00 -10.38
N GLU A 111 20.33 -7.93 -10.80
CA GLU A 111 20.35 -6.65 -10.09
C GLU A 111 19.54 -6.74 -8.78
N LEU A 112 18.37 -7.39 -8.80
CA LEU A 112 17.53 -7.60 -7.62
C LEU A 112 18.30 -8.30 -6.48
N LEU A 113 19.15 -9.27 -6.81
CA LEU A 113 19.99 -9.96 -5.84
C LEU A 113 20.93 -9.03 -5.04
N GLN A 114 21.22 -7.84 -5.54
CA GLN A 114 22.08 -6.88 -4.84
C GLN A 114 21.34 -6.19 -3.69
N TYR A 115 20.00 -6.07 -3.78
CA TYR A 115 19.20 -5.30 -2.84
C TYR A 115 18.43 -6.18 -1.84
N ALA A 116 17.89 -7.31 -2.30
CA ALA A 116 17.01 -8.17 -1.49
C ALA A 116 17.79 -9.02 -0.48
N ASP A 117 17.21 -9.25 0.70
CA ASP A 117 17.64 -10.23 1.69
C ASP A 117 16.80 -11.50 1.62
N HIS A 118 15.46 -11.34 1.46
CA HIS A 118 14.51 -12.43 1.29
C HIS A 118 13.83 -12.32 -0.08
N ILE A 119 13.77 -13.45 -0.80
CA ILE A 119 13.14 -13.52 -2.12
C ILE A 119 12.06 -14.58 -2.09
N VAL A 120 10.81 -14.16 -2.31
CA VAL A 120 9.64 -15.04 -2.31
C VAL A 120 9.21 -15.30 -3.75
N PHE A 121 9.19 -16.56 -4.16
CA PHE A 121 8.72 -16.98 -5.47
C PHE A 121 7.23 -17.29 -5.46
N ASN A 122 6.56 -16.92 -6.53
CA ASN A 122 5.11 -17.12 -6.67
C ASN A 122 4.73 -18.54 -7.11
N SER A 123 5.65 -19.23 -7.79
CA SER A 123 5.40 -20.55 -8.36
C SER A 123 6.62 -21.47 -8.28
N PRO A 124 6.43 -22.81 -8.31
CA PRO A 124 7.52 -23.76 -8.33
C PRO A 124 8.44 -23.57 -9.55
N SER A 125 7.92 -23.17 -10.71
CA SER A 125 8.72 -22.91 -11.91
C SER A 125 9.65 -21.71 -11.75
N GLN A 126 9.19 -20.65 -11.09
CA GLN A 126 10.04 -19.50 -10.74
C GLN A 126 11.09 -19.88 -9.69
N LEU A 127 10.71 -20.70 -8.70
CA LEU A 127 11.64 -21.23 -7.71
C LEU A 127 12.71 -22.11 -8.35
N ALA A 128 12.34 -23.02 -9.26
CA ALA A 128 13.29 -23.87 -10.01
C ALA A 128 14.27 -23.03 -10.85
N LYS A 129 13.75 -21.98 -11.50
CA LYS A 129 14.55 -21.13 -12.39
C LYS A 129 15.54 -20.23 -11.65
N PHE A 130 15.11 -19.58 -10.58
CA PHE A 130 15.86 -18.51 -9.92
C PHE A 130 16.36 -18.87 -8.53
N GLY A 131 15.75 -19.85 -7.86
CA GLY A 131 16.10 -20.27 -6.50
C GLY A 131 17.56 -20.66 -6.33
N PRO A 132 18.16 -21.46 -7.23
CA PRO A 132 19.60 -21.79 -7.14
C PRO A 132 20.50 -20.55 -7.14
N ALA A 133 20.23 -19.57 -8.00
CA ALA A 133 20.99 -18.31 -8.04
C ALA A 133 20.81 -17.47 -6.79
N ALA A 134 19.58 -17.39 -6.26
CA ALA A 134 19.28 -16.69 -5.00
C ALA A 134 20.03 -17.34 -3.82
N LYS A 135 20.01 -18.68 -3.73
CA LYS A 135 20.78 -19.42 -2.69
C LYS A 135 22.28 -19.22 -2.84
N ALA A 136 22.81 -19.26 -4.06
CA ALA A 136 24.24 -19.02 -4.32
C ALA A 136 24.67 -17.59 -3.92
N ALA A 137 23.76 -16.63 -4.04
CA ALA A 137 23.95 -15.25 -3.58
C ALA A 137 23.72 -15.05 -2.06
N GLY A 138 23.49 -16.14 -1.32
CA GLY A 138 23.27 -16.10 0.14
C GLY A 138 21.92 -15.55 0.57
N LYS A 139 20.93 -15.49 -0.34
CA LYS A 139 19.60 -14.96 -0.03
C LYS A 139 18.71 -16.00 0.65
N SER A 140 17.81 -15.53 1.50
CA SER A 140 16.74 -16.34 2.07
C SER A 140 15.64 -16.53 1.03
N VAL A 141 15.25 -17.78 0.80
CA VAL A 141 14.34 -18.15 -0.30
C VAL A 141 13.01 -18.66 0.25
N GLY A 142 11.91 -18.12 -0.26
CA GLY A 142 10.58 -18.53 0.09
C GLY A 142 9.67 -18.86 -1.09
N LEU A 143 8.55 -19.49 -0.77
CA LEU A 143 7.47 -19.74 -1.71
C LEU A 143 6.19 -19.11 -1.18
N ARG A 144 5.51 -18.31 -2.01
CA ARG A 144 4.14 -17.89 -1.73
C ARG A 144 3.20 -19.06 -1.98
N ILE A 145 2.48 -19.45 -0.94
CA ILE A 145 1.48 -20.50 -0.98
C ILE A 145 0.08 -19.91 -1.06
N ASN A 146 -0.83 -20.65 -1.70
CA ASN A 146 -2.25 -20.35 -1.72
C ASN A 146 -3.01 -21.47 -1.00
N PRO A 147 -3.52 -21.24 0.21
CA PRO A 147 -4.25 -22.26 0.97
C PRO A 147 -5.66 -22.50 0.42
N GLN A 148 -6.07 -21.80 -0.63
CA GLN A 148 -7.40 -21.88 -1.25
C GLN A 148 -8.54 -21.63 -0.23
N ARG A 149 -8.28 -20.75 0.74
CA ARG A 149 -9.27 -20.27 1.70
C ARG A 149 -9.43 -18.79 1.55
N SER A 150 -10.61 -18.36 1.11
CA SER A 150 -11.01 -16.96 1.10
C SER A 150 -11.75 -16.61 2.38
N THR A 151 -11.48 -15.40 2.87
CA THR A 151 -12.23 -14.73 3.93
C THR A 151 -12.86 -13.43 3.42
N GLN A 152 -12.80 -13.19 2.09
CA GLN A 152 -13.38 -12.00 1.45
C GLN A 152 -14.84 -12.27 1.09
N ASP A 153 -15.76 -11.49 1.66
CA ASP A 153 -17.18 -11.56 1.32
C ASP A 153 -17.50 -10.61 0.14
N GLY A 154 -17.86 -11.21 -1.00
CA GLY A 154 -18.47 -10.47 -2.13
C GLY A 154 -17.53 -9.70 -3.05
N HIS A 155 -16.22 -9.83 -2.93
CA HIS A 155 -15.23 -9.08 -3.71
C HIS A 155 -14.16 -9.97 -4.34
N GLU A 156 -14.55 -10.87 -5.26
CA GLU A 156 -13.62 -11.79 -5.94
C GLU A 156 -12.41 -11.09 -6.59
N ILE A 157 -12.59 -9.85 -7.06
CA ILE A 157 -11.52 -9.10 -7.73
C ILE A 157 -10.35 -8.76 -6.79
N TYR A 158 -10.60 -8.69 -5.47
CA TYR A 158 -9.59 -8.38 -4.44
C TYR A 158 -9.19 -9.60 -3.61
N ASP A 159 -9.79 -10.75 -3.90
CA ASP A 159 -9.50 -11.99 -3.19
C ASP A 159 -8.24 -12.66 -3.76
N PRO A 160 -7.13 -12.67 -3.02
CA PRO A 160 -5.91 -13.35 -3.48
C PRO A 160 -6.06 -14.87 -3.60
N CYS A 161 -7.10 -15.43 -2.99
CA CYS A 161 -7.40 -16.86 -2.98
C CYS A 161 -8.60 -17.25 -3.85
N ALA A 162 -9.18 -16.30 -4.61
CA ALA A 162 -10.27 -16.59 -5.53
C ALA A 162 -9.90 -17.67 -6.56
N PRO A 163 -10.87 -18.44 -7.06
CA PRO A 163 -10.65 -19.35 -8.18
C PRO A 163 -10.02 -18.64 -9.37
N GLY A 164 -8.92 -19.19 -9.90
CA GLY A 164 -8.18 -18.56 -11.00
C GLY A 164 -7.20 -17.45 -10.60
N SER A 165 -7.03 -17.17 -9.30
CA SER A 165 -6.00 -16.24 -8.83
C SER A 165 -4.62 -16.67 -9.34
N ARG A 166 -3.86 -15.69 -9.87
CA ARG A 166 -2.48 -15.91 -10.29
C ARG A 166 -1.47 -15.91 -9.12
N LEU A 167 -1.94 -15.68 -7.89
CA LEU A 167 -1.09 -15.42 -6.73
C LEU A 167 -0.97 -16.64 -5.83
N GLY A 168 0.27 -17.10 -5.66
CA GLY A 168 0.63 -18.21 -4.79
C GLY A 168 0.44 -19.58 -5.43
N THR A 169 1.12 -20.55 -4.86
CA THR A 169 1.16 -21.95 -5.27
C THR A 169 0.15 -22.76 -4.46
N THR A 170 -0.77 -23.47 -5.10
CA THR A 170 -1.68 -24.39 -4.42
C THR A 170 -0.94 -25.68 -4.04
N ARG A 171 -1.49 -26.46 -3.11
CA ARG A 171 -0.91 -27.75 -2.71
C ARG A 171 -0.74 -28.69 -3.91
N ALA A 172 -1.74 -28.82 -4.76
CA ALA A 172 -1.68 -29.66 -5.94
C ALA A 172 -0.57 -29.27 -6.91
N GLN A 173 -0.36 -27.95 -7.13
CA GLN A 173 0.74 -27.45 -7.96
C GLN A 173 2.10 -27.78 -7.33
N TRP A 174 2.22 -27.63 -6.01
CA TRP A 174 3.44 -27.95 -5.29
C TRP A 174 3.79 -29.44 -5.41
N ASP A 175 2.84 -30.33 -5.12
CA ASP A 175 3.05 -31.79 -5.18
C ASP A 175 3.45 -32.24 -6.58
N ALA A 176 2.77 -31.75 -7.62
CA ALA A 176 3.10 -32.04 -9.01
C ALA A 176 4.51 -31.57 -9.38
N ALA A 177 4.92 -30.38 -8.89
CA ALA A 177 6.25 -29.85 -9.15
C ALA A 177 7.34 -30.64 -8.44
N VAL A 178 7.14 -31.04 -7.18
CA VAL A 178 8.11 -31.83 -6.41
C VAL A 178 8.29 -33.24 -6.99
N GLN A 179 7.24 -33.84 -7.58
CA GLN A 179 7.38 -35.11 -8.30
C GLN A 179 8.34 -35.00 -9.50
N GLN A 180 8.37 -33.86 -10.17
CA GLN A 180 9.24 -33.59 -11.32
C GLN A 180 10.62 -33.03 -10.90
N HIS A 181 10.66 -32.30 -9.80
CA HIS A 181 11.78 -31.56 -9.27
C HIS A 181 11.95 -31.81 -7.77
N PRO A 182 12.42 -32.99 -7.36
CA PRO A 182 12.51 -33.39 -5.94
C PRO A 182 13.51 -32.53 -5.13
N GLU A 183 14.33 -31.72 -5.79
CA GLU A 183 15.26 -30.77 -5.17
C GLU A 183 14.61 -29.49 -4.66
N LEU A 184 13.40 -29.11 -5.12
CA LEU A 184 12.75 -27.86 -4.78
C LEU A 184 12.56 -27.62 -3.28
N PRO A 185 12.16 -28.61 -2.46
CA PRO A 185 11.99 -28.39 -1.02
C PRO A 185 13.28 -28.00 -0.30
N ALA A 186 14.45 -28.39 -0.82
CA ALA A 186 15.76 -28.04 -0.24
C ALA A 186 16.16 -26.58 -0.48
N LEU A 187 15.52 -25.90 -1.44
CA LEU A 187 15.77 -24.49 -1.70
C LEU A 187 15.05 -23.57 -0.71
N LEU A 188 13.99 -24.03 -0.05
CA LEU A 188 13.12 -23.20 0.77
C LEU A 188 13.72 -22.96 2.17
N ASP A 189 13.73 -21.70 2.58
CA ASP A 189 13.96 -21.25 3.95
C ASP A 189 12.64 -20.87 4.64
N GLY A 190 11.60 -20.51 3.89
CA GLY A 190 10.32 -20.11 4.47
C GLY A 190 9.14 -20.19 3.51
N LEU A 191 7.96 -19.99 4.08
CA LEU A 191 6.70 -19.89 3.35
C LEU A 191 6.09 -18.51 3.57
N HIS A 192 5.35 -18.05 2.57
CA HIS A 192 4.62 -16.79 2.59
C HIS A 192 3.18 -17.06 2.12
N PHE A 193 2.21 -16.43 2.75
CA PHE A 193 0.85 -16.34 2.22
C PHE A 193 0.32 -14.91 2.41
N HIS A 194 -0.58 -14.50 1.53
CA HIS A 194 -1.25 -13.22 1.62
C HIS A 194 -2.69 -13.46 1.17
N THR A 195 -3.59 -13.58 2.13
CA THR A 195 -4.98 -14.00 1.94
C THR A 195 -5.97 -12.90 2.33
N LEU A 196 -5.51 -11.89 3.06
CA LEU A 196 -6.33 -10.83 3.60
C LEU A 196 -6.27 -9.55 2.74
N CYS A 197 -7.35 -8.78 2.79
CA CYS A 197 -7.42 -7.41 2.30
C CYS A 197 -8.28 -6.62 3.29
N GLU A 198 -7.68 -5.65 4.00
CA GLU A 198 -8.33 -4.77 4.97
C GLU A 198 -9.16 -5.48 6.05
N GLN A 199 -8.66 -6.60 6.57
CA GLN A 199 -9.40 -7.44 7.51
C GLN A 199 -8.82 -7.40 8.93
N ASN A 200 -9.66 -7.80 9.90
CA ASN A 200 -9.31 -7.94 11.29
C ASN A 200 -8.66 -9.32 11.56
N ALA A 201 -8.20 -9.57 12.77
CA ALA A 201 -7.43 -10.75 13.16
C ALA A 201 -8.24 -12.06 13.10
N ASP A 202 -9.57 -12.02 13.14
CA ASP A 202 -10.46 -13.17 12.98
C ASP A 202 -10.29 -13.84 11.60
N ALA A 203 -10.13 -13.06 10.54
CA ALA A 203 -9.86 -13.57 9.20
C ALA A 203 -8.52 -14.31 9.13
N LEU A 204 -7.49 -13.85 9.84
CA LEU A 204 -6.22 -14.58 9.98
C LEU A 204 -6.44 -15.89 10.76
N ALA A 205 -7.15 -15.83 11.90
CA ALA A 205 -7.42 -17.02 12.72
C ALA A 205 -8.20 -18.10 11.94
N GLU A 206 -9.06 -17.70 11.01
CA GLU A 206 -9.78 -18.59 10.09
C GLU A 206 -8.87 -19.15 8.98
N THR A 207 -7.90 -18.37 8.52
CA THR A 207 -6.97 -18.75 7.43
C THR A 207 -5.92 -19.77 7.90
N LEU A 208 -5.37 -19.62 9.11
CA LEU A 208 -4.26 -20.44 9.60
C LEU A 208 -4.53 -21.95 9.57
N PRO A 209 -5.71 -22.46 9.98
CA PRO A 209 -6.01 -23.91 9.85
C PRO A 209 -5.94 -24.41 8.40
N ALA A 210 -6.33 -23.59 7.42
CA ALA A 210 -6.23 -23.98 6.02
C ALA A 210 -4.76 -24.00 5.52
N VAL A 211 -3.93 -23.07 5.98
CA VAL A 211 -2.49 -23.09 5.75
C VAL A 211 -1.86 -24.35 6.32
N GLU A 212 -2.20 -24.71 7.57
CA GLU A 212 -1.71 -25.92 8.21
C GLU A 212 -2.19 -27.20 7.52
N ALA A 213 -3.46 -27.26 7.14
CA ALA A 213 -4.01 -28.41 6.42
C ALA A 213 -3.33 -28.63 5.07
N ALA A 214 -3.02 -27.54 4.34
CA ALA A 214 -2.43 -27.64 3.02
C ALA A 214 -0.90 -27.80 3.02
N PHE A 215 -0.18 -27.13 3.94
CA PHE A 215 1.29 -27.02 3.91
C PHE A 215 1.96 -27.28 5.28
N GLY A 216 1.21 -27.80 6.26
CA GLY A 216 1.72 -28.03 7.62
C GLY A 216 2.89 -29.01 7.68
N ASP A 217 3.02 -29.92 6.72
CA ASP A 217 4.14 -30.84 6.60
C ASP A 217 5.48 -30.17 6.23
N LEU A 218 5.42 -28.99 5.62
CA LEU A 218 6.61 -28.20 5.27
C LEU A 218 7.07 -27.30 6.42
N LEU A 219 6.14 -26.80 7.24
CA LEU A 219 6.42 -25.79 8.28
C LEU A 219 7.53 -26.17 9.26
N PRO A 220 7.67 -27.43 9.73
CA PRO A 220 8.77 -27.81 10.65
C PRO A 220 10.18 -27.67 10.10
N ARG A 221 10.33 -27.50 8.77
CA ARG A 221 11.60 -27.29 8.09
C ARG A 221 11.88 -25.83 7.79
N MET A 222 10.90 -24.95 7.95
CA MET A 222 11.03 -23.54 7.63
C MET A 222 11.68 -22.78 8.77
N LYS A 223 12.49 -21.78 8.43
CA LYS A 223 13.04 -20.82 9.36
C LYS A 223 12.06 -19.70 9.67
N TRP A 224 11.19 -19.39 8.72
CA TRP A 224 10.22 -18.32 8.85
C TRP A 224 8.90 -18.64 8.12
N LEU A 225 7.84 -17.95 8.61
CA LEU A 225 6.52 -17.94 8.00
C LEU A 225 6.03 -16.49 7.93
N ASN A 226 5.70 -16.04 6.73
CA ASN A 226 5.23 -14.69 6.48
C ASN A 226 3.72 -14.73 6.21
N PHE A 227 2.96 -13.99 7.02
CA PHE A 227 1.50 -13.92 6.95
C PHE A 227 1.00 -12.93 5.89
N GLY A 228 1.92 -12.23 5.20
CA GLY A 228 1.58 -11.23 4.20
C GLY A 228 0.98 -9.95 4.78
N GLY A 229 0.29 -9.22 3.93
CA GLY A 229 -0.40 -7.97 4.25
C GLY A 229 -1.91 -8.12 4.41
N GLY A 230 -2.62 -6.99 4.32
CA GLY A 230 -4.08 -6.92 4.47
C GLY A 230 -4.56 -6.91 5.93
N HIS A 231 -3.64 -6.83 6.88
CA HIS A 231 -3.91 -6.73 8.32
C HIS A 231 -4.07 -5.26 8.73
N HIS A 232 -5.28 -4.83 9.09
CA HIS A 232 -5.57 -3.47 9.52
C HIS A 232 -5.21 -3.19 10.99
N ILE A 233 -4.00 -3.55 11.40
CA ILE A 233 -3.52 -3.63 12.80
C ILE A 233 -3.73 -2.31 13.57
N THR A 234 -3.63 -1.17 12.91
CA THR A 234 -3.73 0.15 13.53
C THR A 234 -5.15 0.72 13.55
N ARG A 235 -6.13 -0.04 13.03
CA ARG A 235 -7.54 0.33 13.12
C ARG A 235 -8.02 0.22 14.59
N PRO A 236 -8.82 1.17 15.09
CA PRO A 236 -9.20 1.20 16.51
C PRO A 236 -9.93 -0.04 17.04
N ASP A 237 -10.65 -0.76 16.16
CA ASP A 237 -11.42 -1.96 16.47
C ASP A 237 -10.66 -3.27 16.17
N TYR A 238 -9.36 -3.20 15.87
CA TYR A 238 -8.57 -4.38 15.55
C TYR A 238 -8.27 -5.23 16.79
N ASP A 239 -8.50 -6.54 16.69
CA ASP A 239 -8.26 -7.49 17.80
C ASP A 239 -6.77 -7.86 17.89
N LEU A 240 -5.98 -6.99 18.53
CA LEU A 240 -4.56 -7.21 18.77
C LEU A 240 -4.29 -8.49 19.59
N PRO A 241 -5.02 -8.79 20.68
CA PRO A 241 -4.84 -10.06 21.42
C PRO A 241 -4.97 -11.30 20.55
N LEU A 242 -5.94 -11.33 19.64
CA LEU A 242 -6.13 -12.45 18.72
C LEU A 242 -4.99 -12.57 17.72
N LEU A 243 -4.52 -11.44 17.15
CA LEU A 243 -3.34 -11.42 16.28
C LEU A 243 -2.12 -11.99 17.00
N GLU A 244 -1.84 -11.53 18.22
CA GLU A 244 -0.70 -11.94 19.02
C GLU A 244 -0.77 -13.45 19.36
N LYS A 245 -1.97 -13.95 19.65
CA LYS A 245 -2.22 -15.39 19.84
C LYS A 245 -1.93 -16.20 18.58
N CYS A 246 -2.35 -15.72 17.41
CA CYS A 246 -2.05 -16.36 16.13
C CYS A 246 -0.55 -16.43 15.87
N ILE A 247 0.16 -15.31 16.06
CA ILE A 247 1.62 -15.22 15.88
C ILE A 247 2.35 -16.17 16.81
N THR A 248 2.13 -16.03 18.11
CA THR A 248 2.84 -16.82 19.12
C THR A 248 2.49 -18.32 19.05
N GLY A 249 1.26 -18.64 18.65
CA GLY A 249 0.83 -20.03 18.42
C GLY A 249 1.62 -20.72 17.31
N MET A 250 1.80 -20.04 16.15
CA MET A 250 2.58 -20.57 15.02
C MET A 250 4.07 -20.67 15.36
N GLN A 251 4.63 -19.65 16.04
CA GLN A 251 6.02 -19.68 16.50
C GLN A 251 6.27 -20.84 17.46
N ALA A 252 5.40 -21.03 18.47
CA ALA A 252 5.54 -22.10 19.44
C ALA A 252 5.39 -23.50 18.82
N LYS A 253 4.50 -23.65 17.85
CA LYS A 253 4.21 -24.94 17.21
C LYS A 253 5.30 -25.38 16.23
N TYR A 254 5.88 -24.44 15.46
CA TYR A 254 6.76 -24.77 14.34
C TYR A 254 8.19 -24.25 14.51
N GLY A 255 8.48 -23.42 15.50
CA GLY A 255 9.81 -22.84 15.71
C GLY A 255 10.20 -21.80 14.67
N VAL A 256 9.24 -21.19 13.95
CA VAL A 256 9.47 -20.25 12.87
C VAL A 256 9.50 -18.81 13.35
N GLN A 257 10.31 -17.96 12.71
CA GLN A 257 10.14 -16.51 12.80
C GLN A 257 8.90 -16.10 12.01
N VAL A 258 7.96 -15.42 12.65
CA VAL A 258 6.79 -14.88 11.95
C VAL A 258 7.09 -13.48 11.43
N TYR A 259 6.68 -13.22 10.17
CA TYR A 259 6.67 -11.91 9.50
C TYR A 259 5.26 -11.49 9.15
N LEU A 260 5.02 -10.17 9.10
CA LEU A 260 3.83 -9.55 8.54
C LEU A 260 4.24 -8.41 7.61
N GLU A 261 3.44 -8.14 6.58
CA GLU A 261 3.69 -7.14 5.53
C GLU A 261 2.52 -6.14 5.39
N PRO A 262 2.01 -5.55 6.49
CA PRO A 262 0.97 -4.54 6.34
C PRO A 262 1.52 -3.35 5.58
N GLY A 263 0.74 -2.82 4.64
CA GLY A 263 1.02 -1.55 3.99
C GLY A 263 0.20 -0.43 4.62
N GLU A 264 -1.10 -0.58 4.56
CA GLU A 264 -2.08 0.40 5.03
C GLU A 264 -1.94 0.71 6.52
N ALA A 265 -1.74 -0.30 7.36
CA ALA A 265 -1.61 -0.09 8.80
C ALA A 265 -0.48 0.86 9.20
N TRP A 266 0.56 1.03 8.37
CA TRP A 266 1.62 2.00 8.64
C TRP A 266 1.14 3.44 8.47
N ALA A 267 0.28 3.70 7.47
CA ALA A 267 -0.11 5.06 7.09
C ALA A 267 -1.63 5.31 7.19
N LEU A 268 -2.38 4.44 7.87
CA LEU A 268 -3.81 4.60 8.09
C LEU A 268 -4.10 5.94 8.76
N ASN A 269 -5.00 6.71 8.17
CA ASN A 269 -5.37 8.07 8.60
C ASN A 269 -4.20 9.08 8.69
N ALA A 270 -3.06 8.78 8.06
CA ALA A 270 -1.86 9.61 8.13
C ALA A 270 -1.68 10.55 6.95
N GLY A 271 -2.72 10.79 6.16
CA GLY A 271 -2.62 11.70 5.03
C GLY A 271 -3.92 12.34 4.62
N TYR A 272 -3.78 13.51 4.03
CA TYR A 272 -4.86 14.32 3.50
C TYR A 272 -4.58 14.66 2.04
N LEU A 273 -5.65 14.87 1.27
CA LEU A 273 -5.56 15.45 -0.06
C LEU A 273 -6.36 16.75 -0.06
N VAL A 274 -5.65 17.87 -0.17
CA VAL A 274 -6.22 19.22 -0.18
C VAL A 274 -6.48 19.60 -1.63
N THR A 275 -7.68 20.08 -1.92
CA THR A 275 -8.15 20.40 -3.27
C THR A 275 -8.99 21.68 -3.27
N THR A 276 -9.18 22.28 -4.45
CA THR A 276 -9.99 23.47 -4.64
C THR A 276 -11.10 23.21 -5.65
N VAL A 277 -12.29 23.74 -5.39
CA VAL A 277 -13.41 23.76 -6.35
C VAL A 277 -13.09 24.74 -7.47
N LEU A 278 -13.02 24.24 -8.71
CA LEU A 278 -12.74 25.04 -9.91
C LEU A 278 -14.02 25.61 -10.52
N ASP A 279 -15.12 24.84 -10.47
CA ASP A 279 -16.39 25.22 -11.07
C ASP A 279 -17.55 24.47 -10.39
N THR A 280 -18.74 25.05 -10.46
CA THR A 280 -19.99 24.41 -10.03
C THR A 280 -21.04 24.50 -11.11
N LEU A 281 -21.75 23.41 -11.37
CA LEU A 281 -22.74 23.33 -12.41
C LEU A 281 -23.94 22.47 -12.00
N GLN A 282 -25.04 22.62 -12.73
CA GLN A 282 -26.25 21.85 -12.58
C GLN A 282 -26.53 21.04 -13.84
N ASN A 283 -26.75 19.74 -13.71
CA ASN A 283 -27.19 18.89 -14.80
C ASN A 283 -28.43 18.08 -14.38
N GLY A 284 -29.59 18.45 -14.93
CA GLY A 284 -30.87 17.97 -14.43
C GLY A 284 -31.04 18.32 -12.95
N ASP A 285 -31.35 17.31 -12.13
CA ASP A 285 -31.52 17.46 -10.67
C ASP A 285 -30.21 17.27 -9.88
N THR A 286 -29.08 17.06 -10.58
CA THR A 286 -27.77 16.81 -9.94
C THR A 286 -26.92 18.06 -9.91
N SER A 287 -26.57 18.52 -8.71
CA SER A 287 -25.52 19.54 -8.51
C SER A 287 -24.15 18.89 -8.60
N LEU A 288 -23.23 19.52 -9.32
CA LEU A 288 -21.87 19.03 -9.53
C LEU A 288 -20.84 20.09 -9.12
N ALA A 289 -19.69 19.65 -8.67
CA ALA A 289 -18.51 20.50 -8.51
C ALA A 289 -17.30 19.82 -9.16
N ILE A 290 -16.55 20.60 -9.96
CA ILE A 290 -15.31 20.18 -10.59
C ILE A 290 -14.16 20.65 -9.70
N LEU A 291 -13.31 19.73 -9.34
CA LEU A 291 -12.14 20.00 -8.48
C LEU A 291 -10.86 20.09 -9.32
N ASP A 292 -9.79 20.66 -8.78
CA ASP A 292 -8.44 20.57 -9.35
C ASP A 292 -7.79 19.19 -9.08
N LEU A 293 -8.52 18.29 -8.45
CA LEU A 293 -8.22 16.90 -8.16
C LEU A 293 -8.91 15.98 -9.18
N SER A 294 -8.23 14.91 -9.60
CA SER A 294 -8.80 13.85 -10.45
C SER A 294 -8.81 12.51 -9.71
N ALA A 295 -9.95 11.83 -9.70
CA ALA A 295 -10.01 10.45 -9.19
C ALA A 295 -9.09 9.53 -10.01
N ALA A 296 -9.12 9.65 -11.33
CA ALA A 296 -8.31 8.83 -12.23
C ALA A 296 -6.78 9.03 -12.09
N CYS A 297 -6.36 10.23 -11.69
CA CYS A 297 -4.93 10.59 -11.62
C CYS A 297 -4.37 10.58 -10.21
N HIS A 298 -5.14 10.99 -9.21
CA HIS A 298 -4.62 11.28 -7.88
C HIS A 298 -5.15 10.33 -6.80
N THR A 299 -6.32 9.73 -7.02
CA THR A 299 -6.94 8.74 -6.13
C THR A 299 -7.53 7.58 -6.93
N PRO A 300 -6.71 6.86 -7.73
CA PRO A 300 -7.22 5.86 -8.67
C PRO A 300 -8.00 4.72 -7.99
N ASP A 301 -7.74 4.42 -6.73
CA ASP A 301 -8.49 3.40 -5.97
C ASP A 301 -9.98 3.75 -5.83
N VAL A 302 -10.35 5.01 -5.87
CA VAL A 302 -11.77 5.43 -5.91
C VAL A 302 -12.51 4.81 -7.10
N ILE A 303 -11.80 4.58 -8.22
CA ILE A 303 -12.35 3.97 -9.43
C ILE A 303 -12.06 2.46 -9.48
N GLU A 304 -10.83 2.05 -9.14
CA GLU A 304 -10.35 0.66 -9.24
C GLU A 304 -10.94 -0.23 -8.15
N MET A 305 -11.14 0.32 -6.95
CA MET A 305 -11.71 -0.34 -5.77
C MET A 305 -12.83 0.53 -5.20
N PRO A 306 -13.97 0.71 -5.91
CA PRO A 306 -14.92 1.78 -5.67
C PRO A 306 -15.26 1.99 -4.19
N TYR A 307 -14.84 3.11 -3.65
CA TYR A 307 -15.17 3.59 -2.31
C TYR A 307 -15.32 5.12 -2.35
N ARG A 308 -15.88 5.67 -1.29
CA ARG A 308 -16.01 7.12 -1.14
C ARG A 308 -15.08 7.59 -0.02
N PRO A 309 -13.99 8.33 -0.35
CA PRO A 309 -13.06 8.84 0.64
C PRO A 309 -13.75 9.70 1.70
N PRO A 310 -13.33 9.66 2.98
CA PRO A 310 -13.79 10.60 3.99
C PRO A 310 -13.51 12.04 3.54
N LEU A 311 -14.50 12.93 3.68
CA LEU A 311 -14.36 14.35 3.36
C LEU A 311 -14.67 15.17 4.60
N LEU A 312 -13.79 16.14 4.91
CA LEU A 312 -13.92 17.04 6.05
C LEU A 312 -15.21 17.85 5.95
N ASP A 313 -15.96 17.91 7.05
CA ASP A 313 -17.22 18.64 7.17
C ASP A 313 -18.32 18.24 6.15
N ALA A 314 -18.15 17.15 5.41
CA ALA A 314 -19.17 16.59 4.55
C ALA A 314 -19.93 15.44 5.23
N GLY A 315 -21.12 15.15 4.73
CA GLY A 315 -21.96 14.03 5.16
C GLY A 315 -22.27 13.07 4.02
N GLU A 316 -23.06 12.03 4.36
CA GLU A 316 -23.64 11.12 3.39
C GLU A 316 -24.57 11.85 2.44
N PRO A 317 -24.77 11.38 1.19
CA PRO A 317 -25.75 11.96 0.28
C PRO A 317 -27.13 12.08 0.96
N GLY A 318 -27.69 13.30 0.97
CA GLY A 318 -28.96 13.59 1.60
C GLY A 318 -28.94 13.79 3.13
N GLU A 319 -27.82 13.62 3.79
CA GLU A 319 -27.69 13.89 5.24
C GLU A 319 -27.74 15.39 5.56
N LYS A 320 -27.16 16.21 4.67
CA LYS A 320 -27.18 17.67 4.76
C LYS A 320 -27.93 18.29 3.60
N PRO A 321 -28.34 19.58 3.69
CA PRO A 321 -29.22 20.21 2.71
C PRO A 321 -28.74 20.18 1.24
N CYS A 322 -27.44 20.21 1.01
CA CYS A 322 -26.88 20.35 -0.35
C CYS A 322 -26.08 19.11 -0.72
N THR A 323 -26.66 18.19 -1.49
CA THR A 323 -25.93 17.06 -2.08
C THR A 323 -25.28 17.47 -3.38
N VAL A 324 -23.98 17.20 -3.51
CA VAL A 324 -23.14 17.57 -4.67
C VAL A 324 -22.32 16.37 -5.09
N ARG A 325 -22.27 16.09 -6.39
CA ARG A 325 -21.35 15.14 -7.01
C ARG A 325 -20.02 15.82 -7.26
N LEU A 326 -18.94 15.26 -6.74
CA LEU A 326 -17.57 15.76 -6.93
C LEU A 326 -16.89 14.99 -8.06
N GLY A 327 -16.30 15.71 -9.00
CA GLY A 327 -15.58 15.14 -10.14
C GLY A 327 -14.31 15.91 -10.45
N GLY A 328 -13.42 15.26 -11.21
CA GLY A 328 -12.18 15.84 -11.69
C GLY A 328 -12.32 16.55 -13.04
N PRO A 329 -11.25 17.24 -13.49
CA PRO A 329 -11.27 18.04 -14.73
C PRO A 329 -10.81 17.24 -15.96
N THR A 330 -10.58 15.93 -15.86
CA THR A 330 -10.14 15.14 -17.01
C THR A 330 -11.29 14.84 -17.97
N CYS A 331 -10.95 14.44 -19.21
CA CYS A 331 -11.96 14.06 -20.20
C CYS A 331 -12.56 12.65 -19.98
N LEU A 332 -12.10 11.92 -18.95
CA LEU A 332 -12.67 10.62 -18.60
C LEU A 332 -14.05 10.81 -17.97
N ALA A 333 -15.11 10.28 -18.58
CA ALA A 333 -16.48 10.39 -18.06
C ALA A 333 -16.62 9.80 -16.63
N GLY A 334 -15.79 8.81 -16.27
CA GLY A 334 -15.75 8.19 -14.95
C GLY A 334 -14.84 8.90 -13.95
N ASP A 335 -14.31 10.10 -14.23
CA ASP A 335 -13.50 10.88 -13.29
C ASP A 335 -14.39 11.51 -12.20
N VAL A 336 -15.02 10.66 -11.42
CA VAL A 336 -15.98 10.97 -10.35
C VAL A 336 -15.44 10.43 -9.04
N ILE A 337 -15.41 11.30 -8.02
CA ILE A 337 -14.91 10.95 -6.69
C ILE A 337 -16.06 10.38 -5.84
N GLY A 338 -17.25 10.98 -5.92
CA GLY A 338 -18.44 10.54 -5.20
C GLY A 338 -19.44 11.64 -4.95
N ASP A 339 -20.55 11.24 -4.35
CA ASP A 339 -21.61 12.14 -3.93
C ASP A 339 -21.47 12.43 -2.43
N TYR A 340 -21.53 13.71 -2.05
CA TYR A 340 -21.39 14.18 -0.67
C TYR A 340 -22.45 15.23 -0.37
N SER A 341 -22.79 15.41 0.90
CA SER A 341 -23.70 16.49 1.32
C SER A 341 -22.99 17.53 2.18
N PHE A 342 -23.41 18.79 2.01
CA PHE A 342 -22.85 19.97 2.67
C PHE A 342 -23.95 20.80 3.31
N ALA A 343 -23.59 21.61 4.33
CA ALA A 343 -24.51 22.51 5.01
C ALA A 343 -24.97 23.66 4.10
N ALA A 344 -24.15 24.05 3.11
CA ALA A 344 -24.41 25.10 2.14
C ALA A 344 -23.88 24.66 0.76
N PRO A 345 -24.36 25.26 -0.35
CA PRO A 345 -23.82 25.02 -1.68
C PRO A 345 -22.32 25.31 -1.73
N LEU A 346 -21.59 24.49 -2.49
CA LEU A 346 -20.18 24.74 -2.78
C LEU A 346 -20.02 25.96 -3.70
N THR A 347 -18.89 26.62 -3.58
CA THR A 347 -18.54 27.79 -4.41
C THR A 347 -17.15 27.62 -5.01
N GLU A 348 -16.92 28.24 -6.18
CA GLU A 348 -15.60 28.34 -6.78
C GLU A 348 -14.58 28.93 -5.80
N GLY A 349 -13.38 28.37 -5.79
CA GLY A 349 -12.31 28.73 -4.86
C GLY A 349 -12.42 28.10 -3.47
N GLN A 350 -13.53 27.43 -3.14
CA GLN A 350 -13.65 26.73 -1.86
C GLN A 350 -12.70 25.54 -1.79
N ARG A 351 -12.00 25.41 -0.66
CA ARG A 351 -11.12 24.26 -0.39
C ARG A 351 -11.88 23.11 0.23
N LEU A 352 -11.53 21.90 -0.20
CA LEU A 352 -12.02 20.64 0.34
C LEU A 352 -10.82 19.79 0.77
N ILE A 353 -11.00 18.94 1.80
CA ILE A 353 -9.93 18.11 2.35
C ILE A 353 -10.44 16.69 2.50
N PHE A 354 -9.90 15.79 1.69
CA PHE A 354 -10.12 14.36 1.83
C PHE A 354 -9.17 13.79 2.88
N GLY A 355 -9.68 12.91 3.74
CA GLY A 355 -8.92 12.18 4.75
C GLY A 355 -8.49 10.80 4.24
N ASP A 356 -7.55 10.18 4.98
CA ASP A 356 -6.98 8.86 4.71
C ASP A 356 -6.38 8.72 3.29
N MET A 357 -5.63 9.76 2.87
CA MET A 357 -5.05 9.86 1.53
C MET A 357 -3.53 9.59 1.49
N ALA A 358 -2.96 8.89 2.47
CA ALA A 358 -1.55 8.50 2.44
C ALA A 358 -1.33 7.15 1.74
N ILE A 359 -2.30 6.24 1.84
CA ILE A 359 -2.20 4.87 1.35
C ILE A 359 -2.71 4.73 -0.07
N TYR A 360 -1.97 3.98 -0.91
CA TYR A 360 -2.28 3.72 -2.32
C TYR A 360 -2.60 4.97 -3.16
N SER A 361 -2.15 6.15 -2.73
CA SER A 361 -2.36 7.42 -3.43
C SER A 361 -1.10 7.88 -4.14
N THR A 362 -0.06 8.35 -3.43
CA THR A 362 1.19 8.84 -4.04
C THR A 362 1.91 7.76 -4.86
N CYS A 363 1.85 6.50 -4.47
CA CYS A 363 2.46 5.37 -5.18
C CYS A 363 1.68 4.92 -6.44
N LYS A 364 0.41 5.31 -6.59
CA LYS A 364 -0.46 4.95 -7.73
C LYS A 364 -0.80 6.13 -8.64
N ASN A 365 -0.47 7.35 -8.26
CA ASN A 365 -0.81 8.54 -9.02
C ASN A 365 -0.19 8.55 -10.43
N ASN A 366 -0.81 9.29 -11.34
CA ASN A 366 -0.39 9.37 -12.74
C ASN A 366 -0.71 10.74 -13.34
N THR A 367 -0.27 10.95 -14.58
CA THR A 367 -0.41 12.23 -15.30
C THR A 367 -1.31 12.08 -16.53
N PHE A 368 -2.35 11.26 -16.47
CA PHE A 368 -3.33 11.16 -17.56
C PHE A 368 -3.92 12.53 -17.89
N ASN A 369 -4.22 12.78 -19.16
CA ASN A 369 -4.71 14.07 -19.68
C ASN A 369 -3.76 15.26 -19.44
N GLY A 370 -2.51 15.03 -19.06
CA GLY A 370 -1.57 16.08 -18.69
C GLY A 370 -1.83 16.69 -17.31
N MET A 371 -2.60 16.01 -16.47
CA MET A 371 -2.80 16.43 -15.08
C MET A 371 -1.44 16.51 -14.36
N PRO A 372 -1.14 17.63 -13.66
CA PRO A 372 0.04 17.69 -12.81
C PRO A 372 -0.11 16.72 -11.62
N LEU A 373 1.02 16.15 -11.19
CA LEU A 373 1.04 15.43 -9.92
C LEU A 373 0.87 16.43 -8.77
N PRO A 374 0.07 16.10 -7.74
CA PRO A 374 -0.05 16.94 -6.54
C PRO A 374 1.28 17.03 -5.79
N ASP A 375 1.63 18.23 -5.31
CA ASP A 375 2.78 18.40 -4.41
C ASP A 375 2.62 17.51 -3.17
N ILE A 376 3.74 17.08 -2.59
CA ILE A 376 3.74 16.29 -1.36
C ILE A 376 4.31 17.14 -0.23
N TRP A 377 3.54 17.27 0.84
CA TRP A 377 3.87 18.02 2.04
C TRP A 377 3.85 17.13 3.27
N GLN A 378 4.65 17.45 4.27
CA GLN A 378 4.63 16.87 5.59
C GLN A 378 4.04 17.87 6.58
N LEU A 379 3.10 17.41 7.38
CA LEU A 379 2.73 18.02 8.64
C LEU A 379 3.65 17.44 9.71
N CYS A 380 4.66 18.21 10.11
CA CYS A 380 5.61 17.80 11.14
C CYS A 380 4.93 17.68 12.51
N ALA A 381 5.51 16.88 13.41
CA ALA A 381 4.96 16.67 14.75
C ALA A 381 4.85 17.96 15.58
N ASP A 382 5.62 18.99 15.27
CA ASP A 382 5.58 20.33 15.90
C ASP A 382 4.54 21.28 15.26
N GLY A 383 3.77 20.79 14.27
CA GLY A 383 2.76 21.59 13.55
C GLY A 383 3.31 22.40 12.36
N THR A 384 4.61 22.34 12.09
CA THR A 384 5.18 23.01 10.90
C THR A 384 4.91 22.24 9.63
N LEU A 385 4.90 22.96 8.49
CA LEU A 385 4.74 22.40 7.14
C LEU A 385 6.08 22.32 6.42
N ARG A 386 6.41 21.16 5.88
CA ARG A 386 7.59 20.93 5.06
C ARG A 386 7.19 20.35 3.70
N ARG A 387 7.62 20.99 2.60
CA ARG A 387 7.42 20.43 1.27
C ARG A 387 8.44 19.32 1.02
N LEU A 388 7.97 18.11 0.72
CA LEU A 388 8.80 16.95 0.41
C LEU A 388 9.07 16.85 -1.10
N ALA A 389 8.03 17.04 -1.93
CA ALA A 389 8.17 16.96 -3.37
C ALA A 389 7.34 18.04 -4.07
N HIS A 390 7.86 18.50 -5.21
CA HIS A 390 7.18 19.40 -6.13
C HIS A 390 7.31 18.85 -7.54
N PHE A 391 6.22 18.86 -8.29
CA PHE A 391 6.15 18.30 -9.62
C PHE A 391 5.77 19.37 -10.65
N GLY A 392 6.34 19.26 -11.84
CA GLY A 392 6.11 20.23 -12.90
C GLY A 392 5.95 19.57 -14.27
N TYR A 393 5.95 20.40 -15.32
CA TYR A 393 5.80 19.92 -16.69
C TYR A 393 6.84 18.86 -17.09
N GLY A 394 8.03 18.87 -16.48
CA GLY A 394 9.08 17.88 -16.72
C GLY A 394 8.63 16.45 -16.39
N ASP A 395 7.94 16.27 -15.28
CA ASP A 395 7.45 14.95 -14.80
C ASP A 395 6.42 14.35 -15.76
N PHE A 396 5.58 15.18 -16.36
CA PHE A 396 4.69 14.74 -17.44
C PHE A 396 5.47 14.43 -18.71
N LYS A 397 6.29 15.39 -19.19
CA LYS A 397 6.90 15.35 -20.52
C LYS A 397 7.90 14.22 -20.68
N TYR A 398 8.83 14.08 -19.72
CA TYR A 398 9.95 13.13 -19.88
C TYR A 398 9.56 11.67 -19.67
N ARG A 399 8.41 11.42 -19.08
CA ARG A 399 7.79 10.09 -19.05
C ARG A 399 7.33 9.63 -20.46
N LEU A 400 7.02 10.56 -21.35
CA LEU A 400 6.50 10.31 -22.70
C LEU A 400 7.57 10.29 -23.80
N GLY A 401 8.76 10.77 -23.50
CA GLY A 401 9.85 10.81 -24.47
C GLY A 401 11.04 11.64 -24.01
N SER A 402 12.18 11.52 -24.71
CA SER A 402 13.47 12.10 -24.31
C SER A 402 13.97 13.27 -25.17
N ARG A 403 13.22 13.76 -26.15
CA ARG A 403 13.67 14.88 -27.00
C ARG A 403 13.87 16.14 -26.17
N GLY A 404 15.15 16.55 -25.97
CA GLY A 404 15.54 17.81 -25.34
C GLY A 404 15.79 17.79 -23.83
N GLY A 405 15.73 16.63 -23.16
CA GLY A 405 16.24 16.46 -21.80
C GLY A 405 17.65 15.87 -21.84
N SER A 406 18.42 15.99 -20.76
CA SER A 406 19.74 15.38 -20.59
C SER A 406 19.62 13.87 -20.83
N ALA A 407 19.86 13.47 -22.05
CA ALA A 407 19.64 12.12 -22.52
C ALA A 407 20.58 11.14 -21.84
N GLN A 408 20.04 10.13 -21.22
CA GLN A 408 20.74 8.84 -21.32
C GLN A 408 20.76 8.44 -22.82
N PRO A 409 21.90 8.00 -23.35
CA PRO A 409 22.00 7.64 -24.76
C PRO A 409 20.97 6.54 -25.07
N THR A 410 20.06 6.82 -25.99
CA THR A 410 19.19 5.81 -26.57
C THR A 410 20.09 4.79 -27.26
N THR A 411 20.30 3.65 -26.64
CA THR A 411 20.87 2.50 -27.31
C THR A 411 19.87 2.08 -28.37
N SER A 412 20.12 2.45 -29.62
CA SER A 412 19.35 1.94 -30.75
C SER A 412 19.61 0.43 -30.82
N ILE A 413 18.63 -0.35 -30.42
CA ILE A 413 18.61 -1.77 -30.71
C ILE A 413 18.33 -1.89 -32.21
N GLN A 414 19.33 -2.20 -33.01
CA GLN A 414 19.11 -2.69 -34.38
C GLN A 414 18.49 -4.10 -34.26
N ILE A 415 17.28 -4.23 -34.78
CA ILE A 415 16.56 -5.52 -34.90
C ILE A 415 17.17 -6.29 -36.07
#